data_e6a771cfc005075aab23aa1fb4cc3cfb
#
_entry.id   e6a771cfc005075aab23aa1fb4cc3cfb
#
_cell.length_a   1.000
_cell.length_b   1.000
_cell.length_c   1.000
_cell.angle_alpha   90.00
_cell.angle_beta   90.00
_cell.angle_gamma   90.00
#
_symmetry.space_group_name_H-M   'P 1'
#
loop_
_entity.id
_entity.type
_entity.pdbx_description
1 polymer ?
#
loop_
_entity_poly.entity_id
_entity_poly.type
_entity_poly.pdbx_seq_one_letter_code
_entity_poly.pdbx_strand_id
1 'polypeptide(L)'
;MNGLNALKMRQEPKRGAKLAEKLKCEKSSIHYLSILNGNTRGLVWTDDPTAPRLAVVYSYLLGGFQIMGTPLQTAEEYAAFRLFFENKVFPLAKDEFELSEFAYSADTEELSDMMRVVFFDKELFEQKQLVYRTAEEYSAAEMPFIHAAEGRLMRIRRASESFLRENAEFAGAYL
;
A
#
# COMPACT_ATOMS: atom_id res chain seq x y z
N MET A 1 -36.91 11.54 8.02
CA MET A 1 -36.22 10.27 7.74
C MET A 1 -35.00 10.64 6.88
N ASN A 2 -33.88 10.88 7.54
CA ASN A 2 -32.64 11.18 6.82
C ASN A 2 -32.12 9.89 6.21
N GLY A 3 -32.09 9.84 4.85
CA GLY A 3 -31.54 8.70 4.14
C GLY A 3 -30.09 8.50 4.57
N LEU A 4 -29.84 7.39 5.26
CA LEU A 4 -28.52 6.89 5.60
C LEU A 4 -27.73 6.80 4.29
N ASN A 5 -26.71 7.63 4.13
CA ASN A 5 -25.73 7.48 3.08
C ASN A 5 -24.95 6.19 3.36
N ALA A 6 -25.41 5.09 2.80
CA ALA A 6 -24.68 3.84 2.86
C ALA A 6 -23.29 4.08 2.27
N LEU A 7 -22.26 3.58 2.95
CA LEU A 7 -20.88 3.60 2.48
C LEU A 7 -20.82 3.09 1.04
N LYS A 8 -20.27 3.87 0.13
CA LYS A 8 -20.17 3.54 -1.29
C LYS A 8 -18.75 3.74 -1.79
N MET A 9 -17.96 2.68 -1.74
CA MET A 9 -16.61 2.71 -2.30
C MET A 9 -16.62 2.94 -3.82
N ARG A 10 -15.85 3.90 -4.29
CA ARG A 10 -15.74 4.26 -5.71
C ARG A 10 -14.29 4.26 -6.15
N GLN A 11 -14.05 3.77 -7.36
CA GLN A 11 -12.72 3.83 -7.95
C GLN A 11 -12.39 5.27 -8.35
N GLU A 12 -11.21 5.74 -7.94
CA GLU A 12 -10.72 7.08 -8.23
C GLU A 12 -9.98 7.12 -9.57
N PRO A 13 -10.55 7.74 -10.61
CA PRO A 13 -9.90 7.85 -11.92
C PRO A 13 -8.77 8.89 -11.92
N LYS A 14 -8.83 9.87 -11.02
CA LYS A 14 -7.83 10.93 -10.86
C LYS A 14 -7.24 10.89 -9.45
N ARG A 15 -5.92 10.82 -9.38
CA ARG A 15 -5.14 10.81 -8.16
C ARG A 15 -4.34 12.10 -8.07
N GLY A 16 -3.88 12.45 -6.90
CA GLY A 16 -3.06 13.63 -6.70
C GLY A 16 -2.75 13.90 -5.23
N ALA A 17 -1.83 14.84 -4.99
CA ALA A 17 -1.33 15.17 -3.67
C ALA A 17 -2.43 15.45 -2.63
N LYS A 18 -3.55 16.03 -3.04
CA LYS A 18 -4.69 16.31 -2.13
C LYS A 18 -5.31 15.04 -1.54
N LEU A 19 -5.34 13.95 -2.30
CA LEU A 19 -5.88 12.67 -1.83
C LEU A 19 -4.93 12.04 -0.81
N ALA A 20 -3.63 12.01 -1.12
CA ALA A 20 -2.62 11.51 -0.21
C ALA A 20 -2.58 12.29 1.12
N GLU A 21 -2.64 13.63 1.05
CA GLU A 21 -2.65 14.49 2.25
C GLU A 21 -3.82 14.21 3.20
N LYS A 22 -4.99 13.85 2.67
CA LYS A 22 -6.18 13.55 3.47
C LYS A 22 -6.13 12.19 4.15
N LEU A 23 -5.47 11.23 3.53
CA LEU A 23 -5.50 9.83 3.95
C LEU A 23 -4.23 9.38 4.66
N LYS A 24 -3.11 10.13 4.54
CA LYS A 24 -1.84 9.75 5.15
C LYS A 24 -1.87 9.84 6.66
N CYS A 25 -1.14 8.94 7.29
CA CYS A 25 -0.71 9.06 8.68
C CYS A 25 0.82 8.92 8.77
N GLU A 26 1.39 9.03 9.97
CA GLU A 26 2.84 8.90 10.18
C GLU A 26 3.40 7.55 9.73
N LYS A 27 2.59 6.49 9.81
CA LYS A 27 2.98 5.11 9.46
C LYS A 27 2.69 4.74 8.00
N SER A 28 2.08 5.64 7.22
CA SER A 28 1.73 5.34 5.84
C SER A 28 2.95 5.00 4.99
N SER A 29 2.85 3.93 4.24
CA SER A 29 3.90 3.49 3.31
C SER A 29 4.10 4.50 2.18
N ILE A 30 5.35 4.92 1.95
CA ILE A 30 5.73 5.84 0.87
C ILE A 30 5.30 5.29 -0.49
N HIS A 31 5.37 3.98 -0.69
CA HIS A 31 4.94 3.35 -1.93
C HIS A 31 3.46 3.59 -2.22
N TYR A 32 2.57 3.35 -1.25
CA TYR A 32 1.14 3.56 -1.43
C TYR A 32 0.76 5.05 -1.49
N LEU A 33 1.47 5.92 -0.77
CA LEU A 33 1.33 7.37 -0.94
C LEU A 33 1.72 7.81 -2.36
N SER A 34 2.72 7.19 -2.96
CA SER A 34 3.10 7.43 -4.36
C SER A 34 1.98 7.05 -5.34
N ILE A 35 1.24 5.97 -5.05
CA ILE A 35 0.05 5.59 -5.84
C ILE A 35 -1.06 6.63 -5.68
N LEU A 36 -1.36 7.07 -4.46
CA LEU A 36 -2.35 8.12 -4.19
C LEU A 36 -2.01 9.44 -4.90
N ASN A 37 -0.72 9.78 -4.97
CA ASN A 37 -0.23 10.96 -5.69
C ASN A 37 -0.24 10.81 -7.22
N GLY A 38 -0.48 9.61 -7.73
CA GLY A 38 -0.48 9.33 -9.16
C GLY A 38 0.90 9.10 -9.79
N ASN A 39 1.95 8.98 -8.97
CA ASN A 39 3.33 8.79 -9.43
C ASN A 39 3.66 7.31 -9.67
N THR A 40 2.90 6.39 -9.09
CA THR A 40 3.09 4.93 -9.24
C THR A 40 1.78 4.30 -9.70
N ARG A 41 1.88 3.25 -10.52
CA ARG A 41 0.70 2.52 -11.02
C ARG A 41 0.03 1.74 -9.88
N GLY A 42 -1.29 1.84 -9.81
CA GLY A 42 -2.10 1.14 -8.85
C GLY A 42 -3.57 1.48 -9.04
N LEU A 43 -4.46 0.90 -8.25
CA LEU A 43 -5.86 1.25 -8.18
C LEU A 43 -6.17 1.86 -6.82
N VAL A 44 -7.12 2.79 -6.79
CA VAL A 44 -7.56 3.47 -5.57
C VAL A 44 -9.07 3.48 -5.55
N TRP A 45 -9.67 3.06 -4.45
CA TRP A 45 -11.08 3.22 -4.16
C TRP A 45 -11.25 4.01 -2.87
N THR A 46 -12.17 4.94 -2.86
CA THR A 46 -12.49 5.78 -1.69
C THR A 46 -13.98 5.74 -1.40
N ASP A 47 -14.34 6.03 -0.15
CA ASP A 47 -15.72 6.19 0.27
C ASP A 47 -16.37 7.48 -0.25
N ASP A 48 -15.57 8.54 -0.42
CA ASP A 48 -15.99 9.83 -0.99
C ASP A 48 -14.87 10.42 -1.85
N PRO A 49 -15.16 10.80 -3.13
CA PRO A 49 -14.16 11.34 -4.04
C PRO A 49 -13.68 12.74 -3.67
N THR A 50 -14.46 13.49 -2.89
CA THR A 50 -14.16 14.88 -2.50
C THR A 50 -13.62 15.01 -1.07
N ALA A 51 -14.13 14.18 -0.16
CA ALA A 51 -13.75 14.18 1.25
C ALA A 51 -13.52 12.74 1.75
N PRO A 52 -12.56 12.01 1.18
CA PRO A 52 -12.32 10.62 1.53
C PRO A 52 -11.90 10.48 3.00
N ARG A 53 -12.52 9.55 3.69
CA ARG A 53 -12.16 9.12 5.04
C ARG A 53 -11.43 7.78 5.00
N LEU A 54 -11.77 6.92 4.06
CA LEU A 54 -11.23 5.58 3.91
C LEU A 54 -10.84 5.32 2.47
N ALA A 55 -9.70 4.68 2.27
CA ALA A 55 -9.26 4.20 0.96
C ALA A 55 -8.77 2.76 1.01
N VAL A 56 -9.01 2.06 -0.10
CA VAL A 56 -8.38 0.79 -0.46
C VAL A 56 -7.47 1.06 -1.65
N VAL A 57 -6.19 0.77 -1.51
CA VAL A 57 -5.18 1.05 -2.55
C VAL A 57 -4.52 -0.26 -2.96
N TYR A 58 -4.53 -0.58 -4.25
CA TYR A 58 -3.83 -1.73 -4.82
C TYR A 58 -2.55 -1.31 -5.53
N SER A 59 -1.49 -2.05 -5.32
CA SER A 59 -0.21 -1.87 -5.99
C SER A 59 0.02 -2.94 -7.04
N TYR A 60 0.15 -2.56 -8.31
CA TYR A 60 0.56 -3.50 -9.37
C TYR A 60 2.00 -4.03 -9.18
N LEU A 61 2.86 -3.24 -8.52
CA LEU A 61 4.25 -3.64 -8.29
C LEU A 61 4.38 -4.67 -7.16
N LEU A 62 3.61 -4.48 -6.06
CA LEU A 62 3.71 -5.33 -4.87
C LEU A 62 2.71 -6.48 -4.88
N GLY A 63 1.70 -6.46 -5.75
CA GLY A 63 0.62 -7.45 -5.77
C GLY A 63 -0.25 -7.45 -4.51
N GLY A 64 -0.26 -6.34 -3.73
CA GLY A 64 -0.93 -6.26 -2.44
C GLY A 64 -1.77 -4.99 -2.29
N PHE A 65 -2.58 -5.00 -1.23
CA PHE A 65 -3.49 -3.91 -0.90
C PHE A 65 -3.06 -3.17 0.35
N GLN A 66 -3.40 -1.88 0.42
CA GLN A 66 -3.26 -1.04 1.61
C GLN A 66 -4.60 -0.44 1.99
N ILE A 67 -4.93 -0.52 3.27
CA ILE A 67 -6.10 0.13 3.86
C ILE A 67 -5.62 1.39 4.57
N MET A 68 -6.16 2.55 4.20
CA MET A 68 -5.69 3.87 4.65
C MET A 68 -6.84 4.75 5.08
N GLY A 69 -6.57 5.65 6.04
CA GLY A 69 -7.54 6.65 6.50
C GLY A 69 -8.12 6.34 7.87
N THR A 70 -9.43 6.49 8.02
CA THR A 70 -10.14 6.36 9.31
C THR A 70 -11.02 5.11 9.30
N PRO A 71 -11.06 4.32 10.38
CA PRO A 71 -11.94 3.16 10.50
C PRO A 71 -13.42 3.51 10.37
N LEU A 72 -14.18 2.55 9.90
CA LEU A 72 -15.65 2.61 9.83
C LEU A 72 -16.25 2.68 11.25
N GLN A 73 -17.44 3.27 11.37
CA GLN A 73 -18.02 3.57 12.67
C GLN A 73 -19.34 2.83 12.93
N THR A 74 -20.05 2.39 11.86
CA THR A 74 -21.37 1.76 12.01
C THR A 74 -21.43 0.37 11.39
N ALA A 75 -22.35 -0.45 11.88
CA ALA A 75 -22.57 -1.80 11.37
C ALA A 75 -22.96 -1.78 9.87
N GLU A 76 -23.69 -0.75 9.45
CA GLU A 76 -24.08 -0.58 8.04
C GLU A 76 -22.87 -0.28 7.16
N GLU A 77 -21.93 0.55 7.63
CA GLU A 77 -20.67 0.81 6.94
C GLU A 77 -19.83 -0.46 6.81
N TYR A 78 -19.72 -1.25 7.89
CA TYR A 78 -19.02 -2.54 7.87
C TYR A 78 -19.63 -3.51 6.85
N ALA A 79 -20.96 -3.64 6.85
CA ALA A 79 -21.65 -4.52 5.89
C ALA A 79 -21.46 -4.05 4.44
N ALA A 80 -21.55 -2.75 4.18
CA ALA A 80 -21.35 -2.17 2.85
C ALA A 80 -19.90 -2.34 2.38
N PHE A 81 -18.92 -2.20 3.26
CA PHE A 81 -17.51 -2.39 2.96
C PHE A 81 -17.20 -3.86 2.65
N ARG A 82 -17.76 -4.80 3.43
CA ARG A 82 -17.67 -6.22 3.13
C ARG A 82 -18.23 -6.54 1.74
N LEU A 83 -19.44 -6.07 1.42
CA LEU A 83 -20.04 -6.25 0.10
C LEU A 83 -19.20 -5.66 -1.03
N PHE A 84 -18.54 -4.52 -0.80
CA PHE A 84 -17.61 -3.96 -1.76
C PHE A 84 -16.45 -4.92 -2.04
N PHE A 85 -15.85 -5.51 -1.01
CA PHE A 85 -14.78 -6.50 -1.20
C PHE A 85 -15.28 -7.74 -1.93
N GLU A 86 -16.39 -8.32 -1.50
CA GLU A 86 -16.96 -9.55 -2.08
C GLU A 86 -17.36 -9.36 -3.56
N ASN A 87 -17.89 -8.18 -3.92
CA ASN A 87 -18.42 -7.94 -5.26
C ASN A 87 -17.42 -7.23 -6.21
N LYS A 88 -16.34 -6.64 -5.69
CA LYS A 88 -15.40 -5.87 -6.52
C LYS A 88 -13.95 -6.27 -6.30
N VAL A 89 -13.46 -6.26 -5.06
CA VAL A 89 -12.04 -6.42 -4.78
C VAL A 89 -11.61 -7.88 -4.96
N PHE A 90 -12.32 -8.83 -4.38
CA PHE A 90 -11.97 -10.26 -4.48
C PHE A 90 -12.10 -10.81 -5.91
N PRO A 91 -13.17 -10.52 -6.67
CA PRO A 91 -13.24 -10.91 -8.07
C PRO A 91 -12.09 -10.31 -8.89
N LEU A 92 -11.81 -9.00 -8.72
CA LEU A 92 -10.71 -8.34 -9.41
C LEU A 92 -9.35 -8.98 -9.07
N ALA A 93 -9.10 -9.24 -7.77
CA ALA A 93 -7.87 -9.86 -7.31
C ALA A 93 -7.68 -11.25 -7.93
N LYS A 94 -8.74 -12.04 -8.00
CA LYS A 94 -8.72 -13.39 -8.54
C LYS A 94 -8.63 -13.40 -10.07
N ASP A 95 -9.49 -12.64 -10.75
CA ASP A 95 -9.73 -12.78 -12.18
C ASP A 95 -8.78 -11.93 -13.04
N GLU A 96 -8.39 -10.74 -12.54
CA GLU A 96 -7.51 -9.83 -13.29
C GLU A 96 -6.05 -9.88 -12.80
N PHE A 97 -5.82 -10.14 -11.50
CA PHE A 97 -4.48 -10.16 -10.93
C PHE A 97 -3.96 -11.57 -10.66
N GLU A 98 -4.79 -12.59 -10.88
CA GLU A 98 -4.44 -14.01 -10.70
C GLU A 98 -3.91 -14.31 -9.28
N LEU A 99 -4.36 -13.56 -8.26
CA LEU A 99 -3.93 -13.73 -6.88
C LEU A 99 -4.64 -14.91 -6.25
N SER A 100 -3.87 -15.85 -5.72
CA SER A 100 -4.38 -16.99 -4.95
C SER A 100 -4.77 -16.61 -3.51
N GLU A 101 -4.18 -15.53 -2.99
CA GLU A 101 -4.36 -15.02 -1.64
C GLU A 101 -4.61 -13.52 -1.67
N PHE A 102 -5.42 -13.03 -0.73
CA PHE A 102 -5.64 -11.60 -0.55
C PHE A 102 -4.67 -11.06 0.51
N ALA A 103 -3.57 -10.43 0.04
CA ALA A 103 -2.60 -9.79 0.92
C ALA A 103 -2.94 -8.32 1.11
N TYR A 104 -3.02 -7.88 2.37
CA TYR A 104 -3.22 -6.48 2.69
C TYR A 104 -2.35 -6.02 3.86
N SER A 105 -2.11 -4.73 3.93
CA SER A 105 -1.61 -4.03 5.10
C SER A 105 -2.54 -2.88 5.46
N ALA A 106 -2.46 -2.42 6.70
CA ALA A 106 -3.26 -1.30 7.21
C ALA A 106 -2.33 -0.25 7.82
N ASP A 107 -2.66 1.03 7.63
CA ASP A 107 -1.83 2.13 8.14
C ASP A 107 -1.83 2.20 9.68
N THR A 108 -2.91 1.75 10.31
CA THR A 108 -3.07 1.76 11.77
C THR A 108 -3.60 0.43 12.30
N GLU A 109 -3.44 0.21 13.60
CA GLU A 109 -3.94 -0.99 14.26
C GLU A 109 -5.47 -1.05 14.24
N GLU A 110 -6.13 0.10 14.41
CA GLU A 110 -7.58 0.20 14.35
C GLU A 110 -8.14 -0.18 12.97
N LEU A 111 -7.44 0.15 11.89
CA LEU A 111 -7.79 -0.31 10.54
C LEU A 111 -7.56 -1.81 10.37
N SER A 112 -6.50 -2.35 10.97
CA SER A 112 -6.26 -3.79 10.99
C SER A 112 -7.36 -4.54 11.74
N ASP A 113 -7.75 -4.03 12.90
CA ASP A 113 -8.86 -4.60 13.70
C ASP A 113 -10.20 -4.49 12.96
N MET A 114 -10.46 -3.36 12.30
CA MET A 114 -11.60 -3.23 11.42
C MET A 114 -11.65 -4.34 10.35
N MET A 115 -10.53 -4.62 9.69
CA MET A 115 -10.45 -5.69 8.69
C MET A 115 -10.72 -7.07 9.30
N ARG A 116 -10.22 -7.36 10.50
CA ARG A 116 -10.51 -8.60 11.23
C ARG A 116 -12.00 -8.75 11.53
N VAL A 117 -12.66 -7.66 11.91
CA VAL A 117 -14.11 -7.66 12.15
C VAL A 117 -14.89 -7.84 10.85
N VAL A 118 -14.53 -7.13 9.78
CA VAL A 118 -15.18 -7.25 8.47
C VAL A 118 -15.10 -8.68 7.92
N PHE A 119 -13.96 -9.35 8.13
CA PHE A 119 -13.67 -10.69 7.58
C PHE A 119 -13.50 -11.74 8.68
N PHE A 120 -14.31 -11.67 9.74
CA PHE A 120 -14.26 -12.56 10.89
C PHE A 120 -14.40 -14.04 10.55
N ASP A 121 -14.99 -14.37 9.39
CA ASP A 121 -15.21 -15.71 8.86
C ASP A 121 -14.10 -16.21 7.91
N LYS A 122 -13.04 -15.37 7.69
CA LYS A 122 -11.89 -15.72 6.87
C LYS A 122 -10.70 -16.11 7.74
N GLU A 123 -9.91 -17.03 7.28
CA GLU A 123 -8.64 -17.34 7.90
C GLU A 123 -7.63 -16.24 7.58
N LEU A 124 -7.00 -15.66 8.61
CA LEU A 124 -6.05 -14.58 8.50
C LEU A 124 -4.66 -15.05 8.93
N PHE A 125 -3.69 -14.87 8.04
CA PHE A 125 -2.28 -15.14 8.31
C PHE A 125 -1.53 -13.82 8.47
N GLU A 126 -0.89 -13.63 9.61
CA GLU A 126 -0.07 -12.44 9.85
C GLU A 126 1.34 -12.62 9.29
N GLN A 127 1.76 -11.68 8.42
CA GLN A 127 3.15 -11.57 7.99
C GLN A 127 3.82 -10.39 8.70
N LYS A 128 4.91 -10.66 9.40
CA LYS A 128 5.70 -9.59 10.02
C LYS A 128 6.53 -8.88 8.95
N GLN A 129 6.29 -7.59 8.80
CA GLN A 129 7.15 -6.73 7.97
C GLN A 129 8.22 -6.09 8.85
N LEU A 130 9.48 -6.23 8.45
CA LEU A 130 10.59 -5.54 9.10
C LEU A 130 10.77 -4.18 8.42
N VAL A 131 10.60 -3.12 9.21
CA VAL A 131 10.89 -1.75 8.76
C VAL A 131 12.27 -1.36 9.23
N TYR A 132 13.18 -1.15 8.30
CA TYR A 132 14.52 -0.65 8.60
C TYR A 132 14.47 0.88 8.61
N ARG A 133 14.90 1.48 9.70
CA ARG A 133 15.14 2.92 9.81
C ARG A 133 16.63 3.15 9.94
N THR A 134 17.16 4.15 9.23
CA THR A 134 18.51 4.63 9.51
C THR A 134 18.48 5.32 10.88
N ALA A 135 19.43 5.00 11.74
CA ALA A 135 19.60 5.74 12.98
C ALA A 135 20.00 7.19 12.65
N GLU A 136 19.48 8.17 13.40
CA GLU A 136 19.81 9.59 13.19
C GLU A 136 21.32 9.88 13.30
N GLU A 137 22.04 9.04 14.05
CA GLU A 137 23.48 9.12 14.29
C GLU A 137 24.32 8.33 13.29
N TYR A 138 23.73 7.80 12.20
CA TYR A 138 24.46 6.95 11.27
C TYR A 138 25.35 7.80 10.37
N SER A 139 26.63 7.85 10.66
CA SER A 139 27.62 8.45 9.78
C SER A 139 27.89 7.55 8.56
N ALA A 140 27.88 8.12 7.36
CA ALA A 140 28.23 7.39 6.14
C ALA A 140 29.66 6.79 6.19
N ALA A 141 30.53 7.31 7.07
CA ALA A 141 31.87 6.80 7.31
C ALA A 141 31.89 5.51 8.16
N GLU A 142 30.82 5.26 8.93
CA GLU A 142 30.67 4.12 9.83
C GLU A 142 29.81 3.00 9.24
N MET A 143 29.41 3.10 7.96
CA MET A 143 28.68 2.02 7.31
C MET A 143 29.50 0.72 7.42
N PRO A 144 29.03 -0.29 8.14
CA PRO A 144 29.72 -1.56 8.17
C PRO A 144 29.73 -2.10 6.74
N PHE A 145 30.91 -2.47 6.27
CA PHE A 145 31.02 -3.16 5.00
C PHE A 145 30.27 -4.49 5.14
N ILE A 146 29.24 -4.68 4.32
CA ILE A 146 28.58 -5.98 4.25
C ILE A 146 29.59 -6.92 3.58
N HIS A 147 30.17 -7.81 4.37
CA HIS A 147 30.97 -8.90 3.83
C HIS A 147 29.98 -9.88 3.19
N ALA A 148 30.02 -9.99 1.87
CA ALA A 148 29.37 -11.10 1.22
C ALA A 148 30.07 -12.41 1.65
N ALA A 149 29.33 -13.50 1.68
CA ALA A 149 29.78 -14.82 2.17
C ALA A 149 31.09 -15.35 1.55
N GLU A 150 31.59 -14.71 0.50
CA GLU A 150 32.82 -15.06 -0.21
C GLU A 150 33.94 -14.04 0.01
N GLY A 151 33.90 -13.20 1.04
CA GLY A 151 34.96 -12.25 1.36
C GLY A 151 35.11 -11.07 0.38
N ARG A 152 34.15 -10.85 -0.51
CA ARG A 152 34.13 -9.69 -1.40
C ARG A 152 33.46 -8.50 -0.73
N LEU A 153 34.17 -7.36 -0.72
CA LEU A 153 33.63 -6.08 -0.25
C LEU A 153 32.59 -5.55 -1.26
N MET A 154 31.32 -5.46 -0.85
CA MET A 154 30.32 -4.75 -1.60
C MET A 154 30.33 -3.26 -1.23
N ARG A 155 30.49 -2.38 -2.21
CA ARG A 155 30.40 -0.95 -2.05
C ARG A 155 29.07 -0.47 -2.61
N ILE A 156 28.22 0.07 -1.77
CA ILE A 156 26.99 0.74 -2.22
C ILE A 156 27.41 2.10 -2.81
N ARG A 157 27.08 2.32 -4.08
CA ARG A 157 27.30 3.60 -4.76
C ARG A 157 25.95 4.11 -5.28
N ARG A 158 25.79 5.42 -5.31
CA ARG A 158 24.67 6.04 -6.02
C ARG A 158 24.79 5.67 -7.50
N ALA A 159 23.73 5.11 -8.09
CA ALA A 159 23.68 4.86 -9.51
C ALA A 159 23.75 6.21 -10.26
N SER A 160 24.74 6.36 -11.14
CA SER A 160 24.82 7.49 -12.05
C SER A 160 24.16 7.11 -13.37
N GLU A 161 23.80 8.12 -14.18
CA GLU A 161 23.26 7.87 -15.52
C GLU A 161 24.23 7.07 -16.40
N SER A 162 25.55 7.31 -16.30
CA SER A 162 26.57 6.52 -16.98
C SER A 162 26.57 5.05 -16.53
N PHE A 163 26.48 4.82 -15.21
CA PHE A 163 26.40 3.45 -14.68
C PHE A 163 25.16 2.71 -15.20
N LEU A 164 24.00 3.36 -15.26
CA LEU A 164 22.75 2.76 -15.77
C LEU A 164 22.85 2.47 -17.27
N ARG A 165 23.50 3.33 -18.07
CA ARG A 165 23.73 3.09 -19.49
C ARG A 165 24.69 1.92 -19.77
N GLU A 166 25.76 1.81 -18.99
CA GLU A 166 26.74 0.72 -19.09
C GLU A 166 26.16 -0.63 -18.66
N ASN A 167 25.10 -0.61 -17.84
CA ASN A 167 24.42 -1.78 -17.31
C ASN A 167 22.95 -1.82 -17.77
N ALA A 168 22.68 -1.50 -19.03
CA ALA A 168 21.34 -1.37 -19.58
C ALA A 168 20.49 -2.65 -19.45
N GLU A 169 21.11 -3.82 -19.39
CA GLU A 169 20.45 -5.11 -19.14
C GLU A 169 19.77 -5.19 -17.75
N PHE A 170 20.30 -4.44 -16.76
CA PHE A 170 19.72 -4.32 -15.42
C PHE A 170 18.86 -3.07 -15.27
N ALA A 171 19.08 -2.05 -16.11
CA ALA A 171 18.36 -0.78 -16.05
C ALA A 171 16.93 -0.85 -16.66
N GLY A 172 16.66 -1.80 -17.53
CA GLY A 172 15.38 -1.95 -18.22
C GLY A 172 14.17 -2.16 -17.30
N ALA A 173 14.39 -2.51 -16.02
CA ALA A 173 13.35 -2.62 -15.00
C ALA A 173 13.06 -1.29 -14.29
N TYR A 174 13.87 -0.23 -14.50
CA TYR A 174 13.83 1.03 -13.74
C TYR A 174 13.68 2.29 -14.63
N LEU A 175 13.63 2.12 -15.93
CA LEU A 175 13.33 3.14 -16.92
C LEU A 175 11.92 2.90 -17.51
#